data_1c4da32ee984d6bac44e78cd0a353e79
#
_entry.id   1c4da32ee984d6bac44e78cd0a353e79
#
_cell.length_a   1.000
_cell.length_b   1.000
_cell.length_c   1.000
_cell.angle_alpha   90.00
_cell.angle_beta   90.00
_cell.angle_gamma   90.00
#
_symmetry.space_group_name_H-M   'P 1'
#
loop_
_entity.id
_entity.type
_entity.pdbx_description
1 polymer ?
#
loop_
_entity_poly.entity_id
_entity_poly.type
_entity_poly.pdbx_seq_one_letter_code
_entity_poly.pdbx_strand_id
1 'polypeptide(L)'
;YTYSMQSRQYYEDCYIEGTVDFIFGWSTAVFNRCHIHSKRDGYVTAPSTDKGKKYGYVFYDCKLTAEPEATKVYLSRPWRPYAQAVFIRCELGKHILPVGWNNWGKKENEKTVFYAEYESRGEGAHPKARAAFSQQLKNLKGYEINAVLVGEDGWNPIENGNKLITVKR
;
A
#
# COMPACT_ATOMS: atom_id res chain seq x y z
N TYR A 1 -11.22 -4.32 -1.27
CA TYR A 1 -11.87 -3.95 -2.53
C TYR A 1 -10.96 -3.82 -3.75
N THR A 2 -9.72 -4.20 -3.65
CA THR A 2 -8.81 -4.29 -4.80
C THR A 2 -8.87 -5.70 -5.40
N TYR A 3 -10.04 -6.33 -5.37
CA TYR A 3 -10.22 -7.77 -5.59
C TYR A 3 -10.13 -8.20 -7.07
N SER A 4 -10.21 -7.30 -8.03
CA SER A 4 -10.15 -7.70 -9.43
C SER A 4 -8.71 -8.01 -9.88
N MET A 5 -8.46 -9.20 -10.34
CA MET A 5 -7.13 -9.73 -10.71
C MET A 5 -6.37 -8.89 -11.75
N GLN A 6 -7.08 -8.20 -12.62
CA GLN A 6 -6.47 -7.46 -13.73
C GLN A 6 -6.77 -5.97 -13.69
N SER A 7 -7.46 -5.49 -12.66
CA SER A 7 -7.79 -4.08 -12.58
C SER A 7 -6.61 -3.23 -12.15
N ARG A 8 -6.61 -2.00 -12.63
CA ARG A 8 -5.82 -0.90 -12.10
C ARG A 8 -6.76 0.05 -11.40
N GLN A 9 -6.39 0.53 -10.24
CA GLN A 9 -7.25 1.35 -9.41
C GLN A 9 -6.49 2.56 -8.91
N TYR A 10 -7.17 3.70 -8.85
CA TYR A 10 -6.62 4.95 -8.34
C TYR A 10 -7.55 5.55 -7.31
N TYR A 11 -7.00 5.79 -6.13
CA TYR A 11 -7.69 6.43 -5.00
C TYR A 11 -6.93 7.70 -4.65
N GLU A 12 -7.62 8.84 -4.64
CA GLU A 12 -7.03 10.13 -4.32
C GLU A 12 -7.86 10.84 -3.26
N ASP A 13 -7.16 11.38 -2.25
CA ASP A 13 -7.77 12.13 -1.16
C ASP A 13 -8.90 11.38 -0.42
N CYS A 14 -8.83 10.05 -0.40
CA CYS A 14 -9.84 9.19 0.21
C CYS A 14 -9.58 8.97 1.70
N TYR A 15 -10.65 8.84 2.49
CA TYR A 15 -10.62 8.26 3.82
C TYR A 15 -10.98 6.77 3.75
N ILE A 16 -10.10 5.91 4.27
CA ILE A 16 -10.27 4.46 4.24
C ILE A 16 -10.02 3.91 5.64
N GLU A 17 -11.00 3.23 6.23
CA GLU A 17 -10.84 2.63 7.55
C GLU A 17 -11.17 1.14 7.56
N GLY A 18 -10.60 0.42 8.50
CA GLY A 18 -10.89 -0.98 8.70
C GLY A 18 -10.12 -1.61 9.86
N THR A 19 -10.22 -2.92 9.97
CA THR A 19 -9.65 -3.69 11.07
C THR A 19 -8.46 -4.53 10.63
N VAL A 20 -8.72 -5.64 9.95
CA VAL A 20 -7.70 -6.60 9.52
C VAL A 20 -7.76 -6.77 8.02
N ASP A 21 -6.63 -6.62 7.34
CA ASP A 21 -6.52 -6.83 5.89
C ASP A 21 -7.54 -6.02 5.07
N PHE A 22 -7.85 -4.80 5.51
CA PHE A 22 -8.98 -4.07 4.91
C PHE A 22 -8.67 -3.50 3.52
N ILE A 23 -7.42 -3.49 3.09
CA ILE A 23 -7.00 -3.25 1.71
C ILE A 23 -6.37 -4.54 1.20
N PHE A 24 -7.11 -5.32 0.42
CA PHE A 24 -6.68 -6.66 -0.02
C PHE A 24 -7.05 -6.94 -1.48
N GLY A 25 -6.38 -7.90 -2.10
CA GLY A 25 -6.69 -8.38 -3.44
C GLY A 25 -5.51 -8.35 -4.43
N TRP A 26 -5.82 -8.48 -5.71
CA TRP A 26 -4.87 -8.72 -6.82
C TRP A 26 -4.58 -7.51 -7.70
N SER A 27 -5.31 -6.42 -7.56
CA SER A 27 -5.15 -5.27 -8.45
C SER A 27 -3.78 -4.60 -8.30
N THR A 28 -3.36 -3.87 -9.33
CA THR A 28 -2.43 -2.78 -9.17
C THR A 28 -3.21 -1.57 -8.68
N ALA A 29 -2.98 -1.11 -7.46
CA ALA A 29 -3.74 -0.01 -6.88
C ALA A 29 -2.81 1.09 -6.35
N VAL A 30 -3.11 2.33 -6.70
CA VAL A 30 -2.43 3.52 -6.19
C VAL A 30 -3.36 4.26 -5.23
N PHE A 31 -2.82 4.58 -4.07
CA PHE A 31 -3.44 5.40 -3.04
C PHE A 31 -2.62 6.69 -2.91
N ASN A 32 -3.19 7.81 -3.31
CA ASN A 32 -2.51 9.10 -3.34
C ASN A 32 -3.15 10.06 -2.33
N ARG A 33 -2.38 10.54 -1.37
CA ARG A 33 -2.84 11.45 -0.29
C ARG A 33 -4.06 10.94 0.49
N CYS A 34 -4.19 9.61 0.62
CA CYS A 34 -5.28 9.02 1.38
C CYS A 34 -5.02 9.04 2.88
N HIS A 35 -6.09 9.16 3.65
CA HIS A 35 -6.08 8.94 5.09
C HIS A 35 -6.53 7.50 5.36
N ILE A 36 -5.63 6.69 5.91
CA ILE A 36 -5.86 5.27 6.18
C ILE A 36 -5.90 5.07 7.69
N HIS A 37 -7.01 4.56 8.20
CA HIS A 37 -7.27 4.48 9.62
C HIS A 37 -7.52 3.05 10.10
N SER A 38 -6.70 2.59 11.04
CA SER A 38 -6.82 1.26 11.65
C SER A 38 -7.71 1.32 12.88
N LYS A 39 -8.77 0.53 12.90
CA LYS A 39 -9.74 0.49 14.02
C LYS A 39 -9.36 -0.52 15.10
N ARG A 40 -8.43 -1.45 14.83
CA ARG A 40 -7.92 -2.48 15.74
C ARG A 40 -6.50 -2.87 15.38
N ASP A 41 -5.85 -3.58 16.27
CA ASP A 41 -4.62 -4.31 15.97
C ASP A 41 -4.79 -5.23 14.75
N GLY A 42 -3.77 -5.31 13.91
CA GLY A 42 -3.84 -6.15 12.73
C GLY A 42 -2.93 -5.70 11.59
N TYR A 43 -3.48 -5.68 10.39
CA TYR A 43 -2.73 -5.44 9.16
C TYR A 43 -3.49 -4.47 8.27
N VAL A 44 -2.82 -3.45 7.75
CA VAL A 44 -3.44 -2.50 6.84
C VAL A 44 -3.76 -3.19 5.51
N THR A 45 -2.79 -3.91 4.95
CA THR A 45 -2.94 -4.51 3.64
C THR A 45 -2.65 -6.01 3.62
N ALA A 46 -3.32 -6.72 2.70
CA ALA A 46 -3.07 -8.12 2.38
C ALA A 46 -3.07 -8.31 0.84
N PRO A 47 -2.01 -7.90 0.15
CA PRO A 47 -1.92 -8.05 -1.29
C PRO A 47 -1.77 -9.52 -1.69
N SER A 48 -2.34 -9.86 -2.84
CA SER A 48 -2.20 -11.16 -3.50
C SER A 48 -1.69 -11.00 -4.94
N THR A 49 -0.76 -10.08 -5.11
CA THR A 49 -0.14 -9.80 -6.41
C THR A 49 0.33 -11.08 -7.10
N ASP A 50 -0.01 -11.25 -8.37
CA ASP A 50 0.40 -12.41 -9.14
C ASP A 50 1.90 -12.38 -9.48
N LYS A 51 2.46 -13.57 -9.66
CA LYS A 51 3.83 -13.73 -10.14
C LYS A 51 4.01 -13.01 -11.49
N GLY A 52 5.05 -12.20 -11.58
CA GLY A 52 5.40 -11.46 -12.78
C GLY A 52 4.70 -10.13 -12.98
N LYS A 53 3.72 -9.77 -12.13
CA LYS A 53 3.21 -8.40 -12.12
C LYS A 53 4.28 -7.42 -11.64
N LYS A 54 4.39 -6.29 -12.35
CA LYS A 54 5.38 -5.26 -12.04
C LYS A 54 5.05 -4.51 -10.75
N TYR A 55 3.76 -4.24 -10.49
CA TYR A 55 3.29 -3.48 -9.34
C TYR A 55 2.10 -4.14 -8.67
N GLY A 56 2.05 -4.04 -7.32
CA GLY A 56 0.89 -4.32 -6.50
C GLY A 56 0.28 -3.03 -5.95
N TYR A 57 0.32 -2.84 -4.63
CA TYR A 57 -0.18 -1.62 -3.98
C TYR A 57 0.92 -0.60 -3.81
N VAL A 58 0.63 0.66 -4.16
CA VAL A 58 1.55 1.77 -3.96
C VAL A 58 0.83 2.94 -3.29
N PHE A 59 1.36 3.36 -2.15
CA PHE A 59 0.83 4.45 -1.33
C PHE A 59 1.75 5.66 -1.45
N TYR A 60 1.21 6.80 -1.84
CA TYR A 60 1.94 8.07 -1.96
C TYR A 60 1.37 9.09 -0.99
N ASP A 61 2.25 9.68 -0.19
CA ASP A 61 1.92 10.80 0.69
C ASP A 61 0.69 10.55 1.59
N CYS A 62 0.42 9.27 1.90
CA CYS A 62 -0.70 8.87 2.73
C CYS A 62 -0.40 9.10 4.21
N LYS A 63 -1.47 9.33 4.99
CA LYS A 63 -1.41 9.41 6.44
C LYS A 63 -2.04 8.17 7.06
N LEU A 64 -1.28 7.45 7.89
CA LEU A 64 -1.76 6.28 8.61
C LEU A 64 -2.00 6.62 10.08
N THR A 65 -3.22 6.45 10.55
CA THR A 65 -3.65 6.69 11.93
C THR A 65 -4.38 5.47 12.49
N ALA A 66 -4.70 5.50 13.77
CA ALA A 66 -5.45 4.41 14.39
C ALA A 66 -6.31 4.92 15.56
N GLU A 67 -7.32 4.11 15.91
CA GLU A 67 -8.01 4.23 17.21
C GLU A 67 -7.02 4.04 18.37
N PRO A 68 -7.28 4.62 19.54
CA PRO A 68 -6.37 4.52 20.69
C PRO A 68 -6.02 3.10 21.11
N GLU A 69 -6.93 2.15 20.91
CA GLU A 69 -6.76 0.73 21.25
C GLU A 69 -5.92 -0.04 20.21
N ALA A 70 -5.81 0.48 19.00
CA ALA A 70 -5.01 -0.13 17.94
C ALA A 70 -3.55 0.31 18.08
N THR A 71 -2.75 -0.53 18.70
CA THR A 71 -1.35 -0.23 19.04
C THR A 71 -0.33 -1.12 18.35
N LYS A 72 -0.79 -2.20 17.69
CA LYS A 72 0.06 -3.21 17.04
C LYS A 72 -0.44 -3.49 15.62
N VAL A 73 -0.06 -2.62 14.70
CA VAL A 73 -0.49 -2.72 13.30
C VAL A 73 0.71 -2.92 12.39
N TYR A 74 0.60 -3.86 11.46
CA TYR A 74 1.55 -4.06 10.38
C TYR A 74 1.10 -3.29 9.14
N LEU A 75 2.05 -2.83 8.34
CA LEU A 75 1.78 -2.22 7.03
C LEU A 75 1.16 -3.24 6.06
N SER A 76 1.70 -4.46 6.08
CA SER A 76 1.23 -5.53 5.19
C SER A 76 1.56 -6.93 5.71
N ARG A 77 0.73 -7.89 5.26
CA ARG A 77 1.08 -9.32 5.23
C ARG A 77 0.72 -9.93 3.87
N PRO A 78 1.46 -10.94 3.37
CA PRO A 78 1.28 -11.46 2.02
C PRO A 78 0.16 -12.50 1.96
N TRP A 79 -0.98 -12.16 1.38
CA TRP A 79 -2.03 -13.17 1.15
C TRP A 79 -1.59 -14.24 0.14
N ARG A 80 -0.71 -13.87 -0.80
CA ARG A 80 -0.07 -14.79 -1.76
C ARG A 80 1.44 -14.54 -1.82
N PRO A 81 2.24 -15.52 -2.33
CA PRO A 81 3.71 -15.47 -2.24
C PRO A 81 4.39 -14.27 -2.91
N TYR A 82 3.78 -13.69 -3.94
CA TYR A 82 4.37 -12.56 -4.70
C TYR A 82 3.76 -11.21 -4.33
N ALA A 83 3.15 -11.12 -3.15
CA ALA A 83 2.54 -9.91 -2.65
C ALA A 83 3.47 -8.69 -2.73
N GLN A 84 2.93 -7.55 -3.16
CA GLN A 84 3.68 -6.31 -3.27
C GLN A 84 2.94 -5.15 -2.60
N ALA A 85 3.65 -4.41 -1.76
CA ALA A 85 3.17 -3.16 -1.17
C ALA A 85 4.34 -2.18 -0.97
N VAL A 86 4.17 -0.95 -1.41
CA VAL A 86 5.19 0.10 -1.33
C VAL A 86 4.57 1.36 -0.72
N PHE A 87 5.20 1.90 0.32
CA PHE A 87 4.79 3.14 0.97
C PHE A 87 5.82 4.23 0.70
N ILE A 88 5.40 5.31 0.04
CA ILE A 88 6.25 6.40 -0.44
C ILE A 88 5.86 7.70 0.28
N ARG A 89 6.79 8.27 1.04
CA ARG A 89 6.61 9.52 1.81
C ARG A 89 5.38 9.53 2.72
N CYS A 90 4.99 8.34 3.21
CA CYS A 90 3.84 8.23 4.09
C CYS A 90 4.14 8.68 5.51
N GLU A 91 3.15 9.29 6.17
CA GLU A 91 3.19 9.61 7.58
C GLU A 91 2.61 8.43 8.38
N LEU A 92 3.45 7.77 9.16
CA LEU A 92 3.11 6.57 9.90
C LEU A 92 2.93 6.90 11.37
N GLY A 93 1.72 6.66 11.90
CA GLY A 93 1.42 6.84 13.32
C GLY A 93 2.10 5.78 14.19
N LYS A 94 2.20 6.06 15.48
CA LYS A 94 2.88 5.21 16.49
C LYS A 94 2.34 3.78 16.60
N HIS A 95 1.13 3.51 16.09
CA HIS A 95 0.51 2.19 16.06
C HIS A 95 1.22 1.21 15.10
N ILE A 96 1.98 1.72 14.12
CA ILE A 96 2.74 0.89 13.21
C ILE A 96 3.94 0.27 13.94
N LEU A 97 3.95 -1.05 14.01
CA LEU A 97 5.02 -1.80 14.67
C LEU A 97 6.39 -1.50 14.04
N PRO A 98 7.48 -1.45 14.83
CA PRO A 98 8.83 -1.24 14.29
C PRO A 98 9.23 -2.23 13.19
N VAL A 99 8.84 -3.50 13.31
CA VAL A 99 9.06 -4.52 12.29
C VAL A 99 8.32 -4.24 10.98
N GLY A 100 7.19 -3.56 11.04
CA GLY A 100 6.38 -3.04 9.93
C GLY A 100 5.70 -4.09 9.05
N TRP A 101 6.34 -5.21 8.80
CA TRP A 101 5.93 -6.22 7.83
C TRP A 101 5.84 -7.61 8.44
N ASN A 102 4.90 -8.40 7.95
CA ASN A 102 4.66 -9.76 8.42
C ASN A 102 4.74 -10.74 7.24
N ASN A 103 5.16 -11.98 7.49
CA ASN A 103 5.32 -13.01 6.46
C ASN A 103 4.15 -14.01 6.38
N TRP A 104 3.04 -13.74 7.10
CA TRP A 104 1.90 -14.66 7.24
C TRP A 104 2.25 -16.01 7.89
N GLY A 105 3.26 -16.04 8.76
CA GLY A 105 3.76 -17.30 9.35
C GLY A 105 4.42 -18.25 8.35
N LYS A 106 4.77 -17.75 7.14
CA LYS A 106 5.36 -18.54 6.05
C LYS A 106 6.70 -17.94 5.63
N LYS A 107 7.78 -18.55 6.09
CA LYS A 107 9.14 -18.04 5.82
C LYS A 107 9.51 -18.03 4.33
N GLU A 108 8.92 -18.90 3.53
CA GLU A 108 9.08 -18.93 2.08
C GLU A 108 8.59 -17.67 1.39
N ASN A 109 7.57 -16.98 1.94
CA ASN A 109 7.08 -15.71 1.40
C ASN A 109 8.14 -14.61 1.42
N GLU A 110 9.06 -14.63 2.39
CA GLU A 110 10.13 -13.64 2.53
C GLU A 110 11.05 -13.56 1.31
N LYS A 111 11.09 -14.63 0.51
CA LYS A 111 11.93 -14.73 -0.69
C LYS A 111 11.26 -14.15 -1.94
N THR A 112 9.95 -13.94 -1.89
CA THR A 112 9.15 -13.63 -3.10
C THR A 112 8.33 -12.35 -2.98
N VAL A 113 8.04 -11.88 -1.77
CA VAL A 113 7.33 -10.61 -1.56
C VAL A 113 8.19 -9.42 -1.96
N PHE A 114 7.55 -8.35 -2.39
CA PHE A 114 8.19 -7.07 -2.57
C PHE A 114 7.53 -6.03 -1.65
N TYR A 115 8.15 -5.82 -0.51
CA TYR A 115 7.73 -4.84 0.49
C TYR A 115 8.78 -3.74 0.60
N ALA A 116 8.36 -2.49 0.43
CA ALA A 116 9.30 -1.39 0.43
C ALA A 116 8.71 -0.10 1.02
N GLU A 117 9.59 0.75 1.49
CA GLU A 117 9.30 2.12 1.90
C GLU A 117 10.29 3.08 1.25
N TYR A 118 9.84 4.34 1.08
CA TYR A 118 10.68 5.45 0.67
C TYR A 118 10.31 6.68 1.49
N GLU A 119 11.27 7.20 2.27
CA GLU A 119 11.12 8.43 3.07
C GLU A 119 9.84 8.45 3.94
N SER A 120 9.46 7.31 4.51
CA SER A 120 8.39 7.28 5.52
C SER A 120 8.79 8.13 6.73
N ARG A 121 7.82 8.85 7.31
CA ARG A 121 8.01 9.75 8.47
C ARG A 121 6.98 9.46 9.56
N GLY A 122 7.14 10.11 10.70
CA GLY A 122 6.26 9.95 11.87
C GLY A 122 6.75 8.91 12.87
N GLU A 123 6.04 8.78 13.98
CA GLU A 123 6.46 7.93 15.11
C GLU A 123 6.53 6.44 14.77
N GLY A 124 5.77 5.99 13.77
CA GLY A 124 5.79 4.61 13.27
C GLY A 124 6.87 4.35 12.22
N ALA A 125 7.65 5.35 11.82
CA ALA A 125 8.71 5.20 10.82
C ALA A 125 10.02 4.72 11.47
N HIS A 126 10.27 3.41 11.41
CA HIS A 126 11.44 2.77 11.98
C HIS A 126 12.28 2.04 10.92
N PRO A 127 12.91 2.74 9.96
CA PRO A 127 13.55 2.10 8.80
C PRO A 127 14.63 1.07 9.16
N LYS A 128 15.33 1.27 10.29
CA LYS A 128 16.37 0.35 10.78
C LYS A 128 15.83 -0.89 11.49
N ALA A 129 14.57 -0.87 11.92
CA ALA A 129 13.93 -1.95 12.67
C ALA A 129 12.95 -2.77 11.82
N ARG A 130 12.81 -2.43 10.54
CA ARG A 130 11.93 -3.15 9.61
C ARG A 130 12.38 -4.60 9.40
N ALA A 131 11.43 -5.46 9.08
CA ALA A 131 11.69 -6.86 8.73
C ALA A 131 12.76 -6.95 7.64
N ALA A 132 13.72 -7.89 7.82
CA ALA A 132 14.87 -8.02 6.93
C ALA A 132 14.53 -8.33 5.47
N PHE A 133 13.33 -8.84 5.19
CA PHE A 133 12.83 -9.12 3.85
C PHE A 133 12.15 -7.90 3.18
N SER A 134 12.12 -6.75 3.86
CA SER A 134 11.64 -5.49 3.29
C SER A 134 12.80 -4.58 2.88
N GLN A 135 12.50 -3.54 2.10
CA GLN A 135 13.52 -2.67 1.52
C GLN A 135 13.23 -1.20 1.83
N GLN A 136 14.30 -0.43 1.96
CA GLN A 136 14.24 1.03 1.84
C GLN A 136 14.70 1.40 0.43
N LEU A 137 13.81 1.98 -0.38
CA LEU A 137 14.15 2.37 -1.75
C LEU A 137 15.14 3.53 -1.74
N LYS A 138 16.09 3.51 -2.68
CA LYS A 138 17.09 4.57 -2.83
C LYS A 138 16.63 5.73 -3.72
N ASN A 139 15.65 5.48 -4.57
CA ASN A 139 15.05 6.46 -5.48
C ASN A 139 13.66 5.95 -5.93
N LEU A 140 12.93 6.79 -6.64
CA LEU A 140 11.58 6.51 -7.12
C LEU A 140 11.51 6.24 -8.63
N LYS A 141 12.63 5.92 -9.28
CA LYS A 141 12.61 5.61 -10.72
C LYS A 141 11.66 4.44 -11.01
N GLY A 142 10.67 4.70 -11.87
CA GLY A 142 9.63 3.75 -12.22
C GLY A 142 8.45 3.72 -11.24
N TYR A 143 8.48 4.54 -10.19
CA TYR A 143 7.36 4.73 -9.25
C TYR A 143 6.67 6.08 -9.42
N GLU A 144 6.77 6.71 -10.56
CA GLU A 144 5.86 7.80 -10.94
C GLU A 144 4.45 7.23 -11.05
N ILE A 145 3.43 7.93 -10.53
CA ILE A 145 2.06 7.41 -10.48
C ILE A 145 1.60 6.95 -11.88
N ASN A 146 1.90 7.74 -12.90
CA ASN A 146 1.59 7.39 -14.28
C ASN A 146 2.30 6.10 -14.72
N ALA A 147 3.57 5.91 -14.35
CA ALA A 147 4.33 4.71 -14.69
C ALA A 147 3.76 3.45 -14.03
N VAL A 148 3.16 3.59 -12.84
CA VAL A 148 2.52 2.49 -12.12
C VAL A 148 1.18 2.10 -12.76
N LEU A 149 0.40 3.10 -13.20
CA LEU A 149 -0.98 2.90 -13.65
C LEU A 149 -1.16 2.85 -15.16
N VAL A 150 -0.22 3.40 -15.95
CA VAL A 150 -0.35 3.40 -17.40
C VAL A 150 -0.30 1.96 -17.95
N GLY A 151 -1.21 1.65 -18.84
CA GLY A 151 -1.24 0.42 -19.61
C GLY A 151 -1.24 0.73 -21.10
N GLU A 152 -1.38 -0.30 -21.94
CA GLU A 152 -1.47 -0.17 -23.39
C GLU A 152 -2.69 0.66 -23.85
N ASP A 153 -3.72 0.75 -22.99
CA ASP A 153 -4.92 1.57 -23.19
C ASP A 153 -4.70 3.06 -22.92
N GLY A 154 -3.50 3.48 -22.47
CA GLY A 154 -3.16 4.86 -22.17
C GLY A 154 -3.92 5.48 -21.00
N TRP A 155 -4.57 4.67 -20.15
CA TRP A 155 -5.32 5.20 -19.01
C TRP A 155 -4.42 5.98 -18.05
N ASN A 156 -4.74 7.25 -17.85
CA ASN A 156 -4.04 8.15 -16.96
C ASN A 156 -5.03 8.89 -16.05
N PRO A 157 -5.26 8.42 -14.81
CA PRO A 157 -6.25 9.02 -13.92
C PRO A 157 -5.88 10.43 -13.47
N ILE A 158 -4.59 10.81 -13.48
CA ILE A 158 -4.17 12.15 -13.04
C ILE A 158 -4.54 13.20 -14.08
N GLU A 159 -4.36 12.94 -15.38
CA GLU A 159 -4.76 13.86 -16.44
C GLU A 159 -6.29 13.90 -16.60
N ASN A 160 -6.96 12.78 -16.34
CA ASN A 160 -8.41 12.67 -16.44
C ASN A 160 -9.14 13.22 -15.21
N GLY A 161 -8.47 13.34 -14.06
CA GLY A 161 -9.03 13.84 -12.80
C GLY A 161 -9.48 15.31 -12.86
N ASN A 162 -9.00 16.09 -13.81
CA ASN A 162 -9.49 17.45 -14.08
C ASN A 162 -10.79 17.48 -14.91
N LYS A 163 -11.25 16.35 -15.42
CA LYS A 163 -12.58 16.23 -16.04
C LYS A 163 -13.54 15.68 -14.98
N LEU A 164 -14.08 16.55 -14.14
CA LEU A 164 -15.22 16.24 -13.28
C LEU A 164 -16.30 15.57 -14.15
N ILE A 165 -16.52 14.28 -13.90
CA ILE A 165 -17.71 13.61 -14.42
C ILE A 165 -18.89 14.21 -13.67
N THR A 166 -19.51 15.21 -14.24
CA THR A 166 -20.76 15.73 -13.74
C THR A 166 -21.82 14.69 -14.06
N VAL A 167 -22.09 13.81 -13.11
CA VAL A 167 -23.27 12.95 -13.17
C VAL A 167 -24.47 13.85 -13.03
N LYS A 168 -25.11 14.17 -14.14
CA LYS A 168 -26.44 14.79 -14.10
C LYS A 168 -27.39 13.78 -13.46
N ARG A 169 -27.93 14.15 -12.30
CA ARG A 169 -29.03 13.45 -11.66
C ARG A 169 -30.30 13.63 -12.45
#